data_99cd046874b3b89657d58ace965a2dd9
#
_entry.id   99cd046874b3b89657d58ace965a2dd9
#
_cell.length_a   1.000
_cell.length_b   1.000
_cell.length_c   1.000
_cell.angle_alpha   90.00
_cell.angle_beta   90.00
_cell.angle_gamma   90.00
#
_symmetry.space_group_name_H-M   'P 1'
#
loop_
_entity.id
_entity.type
_entity.pdbx_description
1 polymer ?
#
loop_
_entity_poly.entity_id
_entity_poly.type
_entity_poly.pdbx_seq_one_letter_code
_entity_poly.pdbx_strand_id
1 'polypeptide(L)'
;ETADEYLSGNVRDKLRLANAVVKEHPELFADNVTALEQVQPKDLDASEIDVRIGTTWIEPEDYEAFIFELLDTPRRSRAVRSTYYSSGIQIHLNKYTMEWFIENKSYDKSSVAASKTYGTSRMDAYTIFETTLNLRTVTVRDRIEDGDGRYHYEINQKETMLAREKQNQMKEAFKEWIFAEPERRNKYVNYYNET
;
A
#
# COMPACT_ATOMS: atom_id res chain seq x y z
N GLU A 1 2.89 -29.51 -21.71
CA GLU A 1 2.45 -28.09 -21.84
C GLU A 1 2.29 -27.80 -23.33
N THR A 2 1.15 -27.28 -23.75
CA THR A 2 0.93 -26.85 -25.13
C THR A 2 1.71 -25.55 -25.42
N ALA A 3 1.90 -25.20 -26.72
CA ALA A 3 2.56 -23.96 -27.10
C ALA A 3 1.81 -22.72 -26.52
N ASP A 4 0.48 -22.74 -26.53
CA ASP A 4 -0.35 -21.67 -25.99
C ASP A 4 -0.21 -21.53 -24.48
N GLU A 5 -0.12 -22.65 -23.74
CA GLU A 5 0.15 -22.63 -22.29
C GLU A 5 1.55 -22.12 -21.98
N TYR A 6 2.54 -22.50 -22.79
CA TYR A 6 3.92 -22.05 -22.61
C TYR A 6 4.07 -20.56 -22.87
N LEU A 7 3.38 -20.00 -23.86
CA LEU A 7 3.41 -18.59 -24.24
C LEU A 7 2.38 -17.72 -23.49
N SER A 8 1.86 -18.20 -22.36
CA SER A 8 0.92 -17.48 -21.49
C SER A 8 1.38 -17.44 -20.03
N GLY A 9 0.68 -16.72 -19.18
CA GLY A 9 1.01 -16.55 -17.75
C GLY A 9 2.23 -15.65 -17.56
N ASN A 10 3.15 -16.01 -16.66
CA ASN A 10 4.35 -15.21 -16.39
C ASN A 10 5.43 -15.42 -17.49
N VAL A 11 5.18 -14.85 -18.66
CA VAL A 11 6.09 -14.96 -19.82
C VAL A 11 7.43 -14.26 -19.61
N ARG A 12 7.53 -13.30 -18.68
CA ARG A 12 8.79 -12.62 -18.34
C ARG A 12 9.73 -13.56 -17.61
N ASP A 13 9.26 -14.29 -16.62
CA ASP A 13 10.05 -15.30 -15.91
C ASP A 13 10.43 -16.46 -16.82
N LYS A 14 9.50 -16.89 -17.68
CA LYS A 14 9.78 -17.92 -18.68
C LYS A 14 10.90 -17.48 -19.63
N LEU A 15 10.88 -16.23 -20.11
CA LEU A 15 11.95 -15.70 -20.96
C LEU A 15 13.28 -15.63 -20.22
N ARG A 16 13.28 -15.20 -18.94
CA ARG A 16 14.50 -15.14 -18.11
C ARG A 16 15.13 -16.51 -17.94
N LEU A 17 14.31 -17.53 -17.65
CA LEU A 17 14.74 -18.92 -17.55
C LEU A 17 15.25 -19.46 -18.89
N ALA A 18 14.51 -19.22 -19.99
CA ALA A 18 14.91 -19.64 -21.31
C ALA A 18 16.26 -19.02 -21.74
N ASN A 19 16.48 -17.73 -21.45
CA ASN A 19 17.74 -17.03 -21.68
C ASN A 19 18.91 -17.58 -20.85
N ALA A 20 18.66 -18.11 -19.67
CA ALA A 20 19.70 -18.78 -18.87
C ALA A 20 20.10 -20.14 -19.49
N VAL A 21 19.11 -20.94 -19.92
CA VAL A 21 19.34 -22.27 -20.43
C VAL A 21 19.89 -22.26 -21.88
N VAL A 22 19.48 -21.28 -22.71
CA VAL A 22 19.96 -21.18 -24.10
C VAL A 22 21.46 -20.95 -24.19
N LYS A 23 22.08 -20.39 -23.14
CA LYS A 23 23.56 -20.24 -23.09
C LYS A 23 24.30 -21.56 -23.07
N GLU A 24 23.68 -22.61 -22.50
CA GLU A 24 24.25 -23.93 -22.38
C GLU A 24 23.80 -24.85 -23.54
N HIS A 25 22.56 -24.68 -24.02
CA HIS A 25 21.91 -25.51 -25.03
C HIS A 25 21.20 -24.66 -26.09
N PRO A 26 21.94 -23.90 -26.92
CA PRO A 26 21.34 -22.99 -27.88
C PRO A 26 20.49 -23.72 -28.96
N GLU A 27 20.88 -24.89 -29.37
CA GLU A 27 20.19 -25.68 -30.39
C GLU A 27 18.79 -26.18 -29.95
N LEU A 28 18.53 -26.24 -28.64
CA LEU A 28 17.26 -26.75 -28.10
C LEU A 28 16.29 -25.62 -27.69
N PHE A 29 16.80 -24.46 -27.32
CA PHE A 29 15.99 -23.41 -26.67
C PHE A 29 15.96 -22.07 -27.43
N ALA A 30 16.67 -21.89 -28.53
CA ALA A 30 16.68 -20.67 -29.31
C ALA A 30 15.28 -20.25 -29.80
N ASP A 31 14.52 -21.23 -30.31
CA ASP A 31 13.15 -21.00 -30.80
C ASP A 31 12.21 -20.59 -29.65
N ASN A 32 12.39 -21.16 -28.45
CA ASN A 32 11.62 -20.83 -27.27
C ASN A 32 11.86 -19.37 -26.81
N VAL A 33 13.14 -18.94 -26.86
CA VAL A 33 13.49 -17.54 -26.55
C VAL A 33 12.82 -16.60 -27.54
N THR A 34 12.95 -16.88 -28.83
CA THR A 34 12.34 -16.08 -29.91
C THR A 34 10.82 -16.00 -29.76
N ALA A 35 10.15 -17.09 -29.47
CA ALA A 35 8.71 -17.13 -29.27
C ALA A 35 8.28 -16.35 -28.02
N LEU A 36 9.01 -16.49 -26.93
CA LEU A 36 8.75 -15.75 -25.68
C LEU A 36 9.00 -14.24 -25.82
N GLU A 37 9.99 -13.81 -26.60
CA GLU A 37 10.25 -12.39 -26.89
C GLU A 37 9.08 -11.74 -27.63
N GLN A 38 8.40 -12.46 -28.52
CA GLN A 38 7.28 -11.95 -29.30
C GLN A 38 6.00 -11.70 -28.46
N VAL A 39 5.85 -12.42 -27.34
CA VAL A 39 4.67 -12.34 -26.48
C VAL A 39 4.90 -11.53 -25.20
N GLN A 40 6.04 -10.85 -25.07
CA GLN A 40 6.30 -10.00 -23.90
C GLN A 40 5.28 -8.86 -23.82
N PRO A 41 4.67 -8.63 -22.66
CA PRO A 41 3.82 -7.48 -22.47
C PRO A 41 4.65 -6.18 -22.53
N LYS A 42 4.05 -5.11 -23.04
CA LYS A 42 4.67 -3.79 -23.01
C LYS A 42 4.83 -3.34 -21.54
N ASP A 43 5.99 -2.78 -21.22
CA ASP A 43 6.20 -2.13 -19.93
C ASP A 43 5.29 -0.91 -19.79
N LEU A 44 4.65 -0.82 -18.62
CA LEU A 44 3.86 0.35 -18.24
C LEU A 44 4.76 1.39 -17.60
N ASP A 45 4.52 2.65 -17.89
CA ASP A 45 5.16 3.74 -17.19
C ASP A 45 4.38 4.13 -15.91
N ALA A 46 4.96 4.99 -15.08
CA ALA A 46 4.36 5.38 -13.82
C ALA A 46 2.95 6.00 -13.95
N SER A 47 2.64 6.61 -15.09
CA SER A 47 1.32 7.23 -15.34
C SER A 47 0.24 6.21 -15.71
N GLU A 48 0.66 5.04 -16.17
CA GLU A 48 -0.22 3.94 -16.57
C GLU A 48 -0.51 2.97 -15.40
N ILE A 49 0.27 3.05 -14.30
CA ILE A 49 0.15 2.16 -13.14
C ILE A 49 -0.78 2.78 -12.08
N ASP A 50 -1.92 2.14 -11.81
CA ASP A 50 -2.82 2.55 -10.72
C ASP A 50 -2.37 1.91 -9.40
N VAL A 51 -1.81 2.74 -8.52
CA VAL A 51 -1.37 2.32 -7.19
C VAL A 51 -2.32 2.85 -6.12
N ARG A 52 -2.76 1.97 -5.22
CA ARG A 52 -3.67 2.31 -4.12
C ARG A 52 -3.01 2.07 -2.77
N ILE A 53 -3.40 2.88 -1.78
CA ILE A 53 -3.04 2.60 -0.38
C ILE A 53 -3.57 1.21 0.00
N GLY A 54 -2.72 0.40 0.62
CA GLY A 54 -3.03 -0.97 1.04
C GLY A 54 -2.54 -2.05 0.08
N THR A 55 -1.94 -1.67 -1.03
CA THR A 55 -1.27 -2.59 -1.95
C THR A 55 -0.11 -3.30 -1.25
N THR A 56 -0.11 -4.62 -1.22
CA THR A 56 0.82 -5.43 -0.39
C THR A 56 2.23 -5.55 -0.94
N TRP A 57 2.45 -5.18 -2.19
CA TRP A 57 3.79 -5.13 -2.80
C TRP A 57 4.53 -3.80 -2.53
N ILE A 58 3.86 -2.81 -1.91
CA ILE A 58 4.53 -1.62 -1.39
C ILE A 58 5.02 -1.92 0.02
N GLU A 59 6.26 -1.54 0.29
CA GLU A 59 6.89 -1.81 1.58
C GLU A 59 6.26 -0.97 2.71
N PRO A 60 6.14 -1.53 3.93
CA PRO A 60 5.65 -0.80 5.11
C PRO A 60 6.38 0.50 5.36
N GLU A 61 7.70 0.53 5.13
CA GLU A 61 8.57 1.69 5.29
C GLU A 61 8.21 2.85 4.35
N ASP A 62 7.75 2.55 3.15
CA ASP A 62 7.31 3.57 2.20
C ASP A 62 5.94 4.14 2.61
N TYR A 63 5.05 3.34 3.19
CA TYR A 63 3.82 3.85 3.81
C TYR A 63 4.11 4.70 5.05
N GLU A 64 5.12 4.34 5.86
CA GLU A 64 5.58 5.17 6.98
C GLU A 64 6.14 6.51 6.47
N ALA A 65 7.00 6.48 5.47
CA ALA A 65 7.55 7.70 4.87
C ALA A 65 6.44 8.62 4.36
N PHE A 66 5.45 8.07 3.68
CA PHE A 66 4.29 8.83 3.21
C PHE A 66 3.53 9.50 4.35
N ILE A 67 3.09 8.73 5.35
CA ILE A 67 2.26 9.28 6.42
C ILE A 67 3.02 10.27 7.30
N PHE A 68 4.33 10.04 7.52
CA PHE A 68 5.18 10.95 8.28
C PHE A 68 5.43 12.28 7.54
N GLU A 69 5.54 12.24 6.23
CA GLU A 69 5.65 13.45 5.42
C GLU A 69 4.31 14.21 5.37
N LEU A 70 3.21 13.49 5.11
CA LEU A 70 1.87 14.08 5.03
C LEU A 70 1.46 14.80 6.31
N LEU A 71 1.76 14.20 7.47
CA LEU A 71 1.37 14.73 8.78
C LEU A 71 2.46 15.60 9.43
N ASP A 72 3.62 15.76 8.78
CA ASP A 72 4.81 16.38 9.40
C ASP A 72 5.12 15.77 10.77
N THR A 73 5.06 14.44 10.85
CA THR A 73 5.25 13.70 12.10
C THR A 73 6.61 14.03 12.71
N PRO A 74 6.68 14.44 13.99
CA PRO A 74 7.95 14.76 14.64
C PRO A 74 8.93 13.60 14.60
N ARG A 75 10.22 13.86 14.40
CA ARG A 75 11.27 12.81 14.31
C ARG A 75 11.25 11.86 15.50
N ARG A 76 11.00 12.37 16.72
CA ARG A 76 10.91 11.57 17.95
C ARG A 76 9.78 10.55 17.96
N SER A 77 8.75 10.74 17.15
CA SER A 77 7.58 9.86 17.02
C SER A 77 7.68 8.90 15.85
N ARG A 78 8.64 9.10 14.94
CA ARG A 78 8.82 8.25 13.75
C ARG A 78 9.44 6.92 14.12
N ALA A 79 9.22 5.93 13.26
CA ALA A 79 9.78 4.60 13.40
C ALA A 79 11.31 4.61 13.53
N VAL A 80 11.80 3.90 14.53
CA VAL A 80 13.23 3.59 14.70
C VAL A 80 13.35 2.09 14.77
N ARG A 81 14.13 1.51 13.89
CA ARG A 81 14.43 0.07 13.87
C ARG A 81 15.92 -0.14 14.03
N SER A 82 16.31 -0.89 15.03
CA SER A 82 17.70 -1.30 15.24
C SER A 82 17.75 -2.78 15.58
N THR A 83 18.94 -3.34 15.62
CA THR A 83 19.16 -4.75 16.01
C THR A 83 18.64 -5.06 17.41
N TYR A 84 18.60 -4.08 18.30
CA TYR A 84 18.32 -4.29 19.73
C TYR A 84 16.96 -3.75 20.17
N TYR A 85 16.37 -2.81 19.46
CA TYR A 85 15.09 -2.22 19.83
C TYR A 85 14.35 -1.66 18.61
N SER A 86 13.05 -1.59 18.75
CA SER A 86 12.14 -0.95 17.81
C SER A 86 11.26 0.02 18.58
N SER A 87 11.02 1.20 18.05
CA SER A 87 10.20 2.23 18.70
C SER A 87 9.60 3.19 17.70
N GLY A 88 8.73 4.08 18.18
CA GLY A 88 8.02 5.04 17.35
C GLY A 88 6.77 4.46 16.69
N ILE A 89 6.14 5.27 15.86
CA ILE A 89 4.99 4.85 15.07
C ILE A 89 5.49 3.95 13.94
N GLN A 90 4.95 2.73 13.85
CA GLN A 90 5.37 1.74 12.88
C GLN A 90 4.17 1.14 12.16
N ILE A 91 4.37 0.81 10.89
CA ILE A 91 3.37 0.14 10.06
C ILE A 91 3.82 -1.29 9.82
N HIS A 92 2.91 -2.22 10.02
CA HIS A 92 3.15 -3.64 9.85
C HIS A 92 2.09 -4.30 8.97
N LEU A 93 2.53 -5.23 8.13
CA LEU A 93 1.66 -6.16 7.42
C LEU A 93 1.76 -7.53 8.06
N ASN A 94 0.66 -8.04 8.56
CA ASN A 94 0.58 -9.44 8.95
C ASN A 94 0.47 -10.30 7.67
N LYS A 95 1.54 -11.02 7.35
CA LYS A 95 1.62 -11.83 6.13
C LYS A 95 0.65 -13.02 6.08
N TYR A 96 0.10 -13.44 7.23
CA TYR A 96 -0.85 -14.56 7.30
C TYR A 96 -2.30 -14.09 7.10
N THR A 97 -2.68 -12.96 7.73
CA THR A 97 -4.02 -12.41 7.63
C THR A 97 -4.14 -11.37 6.53
N MET A 98 -3.01 -10.88 6.00
CA MET A 98 -2.91 -9.76 5.05
C MET A 98 -3.51 -8.46 5.60
N GLU A 99 -3.54 -8.32 6.92
CA GLU A 99 -4.02 -7.12 7.59
C GLU A 99 -2.86 -6.19 7.96
N TRP A 100 -3.10 -4.92 7.73
CA TRP A 100 -2.21 -3.83 8.12
C TRP A 100 -2.59 -3.30 9.49
N PHE A 101 -1.60 -2.94 10.29
CA PHE A 101 -1.82 -2.23 11.56
C PHE A 101 -0.71 -1.21 11.81
N ILE A 102 -1.07 -0.15 12.54
CA ILE A 102 -0.17 0.93 12.91
C ILE A 102 0.03 0.90 14.41
N GLU A 103 1.26 0.65 14.85
CA GLU A 103 1.64 0.69 16.26
C GLU A 103 1.91 2.12 16.73
N ASN A 104 1.72 2.35 18.03
CA ASN A 104 2.09 3.59 18.73
C ASN A 104 1.45 4.88 18.17
N LYS A 105 0.26 4.78 17.56
CA LYS A 105 -0.48 5.94 17.03
C LYS A 105 -0.63 7.08 18.06
N SER A 106 -0.66 6.75 19.34
CA SER A 106 -0.78 7.71 20.45
C SER A 106 0.37 8.73 20.52
N TYR A 107 1.51 8.45 19.89
CA TYR A 107 2.67 9.36 19.93
C TYR A 107 2.46 10.65 19.13
N ASP A 108 1.54 10.66 18.18
CA ASP A 108 1.27 11.84 17.34
C ASP A 108 -0.21 12.09 17.00
N LYS A 109 -1.13 11.21 17.39
CA LYS A 109 -2.57 11.32 17.05
C LYS A 109 -3.23 12.63 17.47
N SER A 110 -2.63 13.35 18.42
CA SER A 110 -3.14 14.62 18.95
C SER A 110 -2.55 15.85 18.24
N SER A 111 -1.61 15.68 17.31
CA SER A 111 -1.09 16.79 16.52
C SER A 111 -2.20 17.45 15.70
N VAL A 112 -2.03 18.71 15.32
CA VAL A 112 -3.02 19.44 14.50
C VAL A 112 -3.21 18.73 13.16
N ALA A 113 -2.13 18.26 12.55
CA ALA A 113 -2.20 17.53 11.29
C ALA A 113 -3.02 16.25 11.44
N ALA A 114 -2.76 15.43 12.47
CA ALA A 114 -3.44 14.16 12.68
C ALA A 114 -4.86 14.28 13.20
N SER A 115 -5.18 15.32 13.99
CA SER A 115 -6.50 15.46 14.61
C SER A 115 -7.48 16.39 13.89
N LYS A 116 -6.97 17.26 12.99
CA LYS A 116 -7.80 18.28 12.32
C LYS A 116 -7.58 18.31 10.80
N THR A 117 -6.32 18.43 10.33
CA THR A 117 -6.05 18.59 8.90
C THR A 117 -6.42 17.33 8.12
N TYR A 118 -5.92 16.18 8.55
CA TYR A 118 -6.17 14.86 7.95
C TYR A 118 -6.97 13.92 8.85
N GLY A 119 -7.45 14.43 9.98
CA GLY A 119 -8.34 13.75 10.92
C GLY A 119 -9.59 14.54 11.19
N THR A 120 -10.44 13.99 12.06
CA THR A 120 -11.64 14.63 12.61
C THR A 120 -11.60 14.53 14.13
N SER A 121 -12.56 15.19 14.81
CA SER A 121 -12.71 15.06 16.26
C SER A 121 -13.03 13.64 16.73
N ARG A 122 -13.51 12.80 15.83
CA ARG A 122 -13.96 11.43 16.11
C ARG A 122 -12.97 10.36 15.63
N MET A 123 -12.10 10.69 14.69
CA MET A 123 -11.17 9.74 14.10
C MET A 123 -9.89 10.45 13.67
N ASP A 124 -8.76 10.10 14.26
CA ASP A 124 -7.47 10.67 13.92
C ASP A 124 -6.95 10.12 12.57
N ALA A 125 -5.97 10.83 11.99
CA ALA A 125 -5.42 10.51 10.68
C ALA A 125 -4.77 9.11 10.61
N TYR A 126 -4.10 8.66 11.66
CA TYR A 126 -3.49 7.31 11.69
C TYR A 126 -4.55 6.21 11.66
N THR A 127 -5.66 6.42 12.35
CA THR A 127 -6.79 5.48 12.34
C THR A 127 -7.48 5.45 10.96
N ILE A 128 -7.66 6.62 10.33
CA ILE A 128 -8.18 6.71 8.95
C ILE A 128 -7.23 6.01 7.99
N PHE A 129 -5.91 6.22 8.14
CA PHE A 129 -4.90 5.61 7.29
C PHE A 129 -4.85 4.09 7.44
N GLU A 130 -4.89 3.57 8.68
CA GLU A 130 -4.95 2.13 8.95
C GLU A 130 -6.19 1.48 8.33
N THR A 131 -7.35 2.13 8.42
CA THR A 131 -8.58 1.68 7.78
C THR A 131 -8.42 1.63 6.26
N THR A 132 -7.73 2.63 5.68
CA THR A 132 -7.47 2.73 4.24
C THR A 132 -6.48 1.66 3.77
N LEU A 133 -5.41 1.40 4.53
CA LEU A 133 -4.47 0.31 4.27
C LEU A 133 -5.17 -1.05 4.20
N ASN A 134 -6.19 -1.25 5.01
CA ASN A 134 -7.02 -2.47 5.00
C ASN A 134 -8.15 -2.43 3.96
N LEU A 135 -8.12 -1.51 3.00
CA LEU A 135 -9.08 -1.37 1.91
C LEU A 135 -10.54 -1.18 2.41
N ARG A 136 -10.69 -0.66 3.63
CA ARG A 136 -12.00 -0.42 4.25
C ARG A 136 -12.38 1.06 4.12
N THR A 137 -13.67 1.31 4.04
CA THR A 137 -14.21 2.68 4.10
C THR A 137 -14.46 3.06 5.55
N VAL A 138 -14.00 4.26 5.94
CA VAL A 138 -14.21 4.76 7.30
C VAL A 138 -15.70 4.97 7.59
N THR A 139 -16.11 4.63 8.81
CA THR A 139 -17.47 4.80 9.30
C THR A 139 -17.41 5.21 10.77
N VAL A 140 -18.08 6.30 11.12
CA VAL A 140 -18.21 6.77 12.49
C VAL A 140 -19.59 6.37 13.03
N ARG A 141 -19.61 5.77 14.22
CA ARG A 141 -20.84 5.31 14.86
C ARG A 141 -20.98 5.95 16.23
N ASP A 142 -22.20 6.32 16.57
CA ASP A 142 -22.60 6.76 17.90
C ASP A 142 -23.13 5.58 18.71
N ARG A 143 -22.78 5.55 19.96
CA ARG A 143 -23.35 4.59 20.93
C ARG A 143 -24.60 5.22 21.52
N ILE A 144 -25.73 4.57 21.28
CA ILE A 144 -27.05 4.98 21.76
C ILE A 144 -27.45 4.05 22.90
N GLU A 145 -27.86 4.63 24.03
CA GLU A 145 -28.40 3.88 25.15
C GLU A 145 -29.91 3.75 25.02
N ASP A 146 -30.37 2.50 25.04
CA ASP A 146 -31.80 2.18 25.09
C ASP A 146 -32.31 2.36 26.52
N GLY A 147 -33.59 2.66 26.69
CA GLY A 147 -34.16 2.96 28.00
C GLY A 147 -34.14 1.81 29.05
N ASP A 148 -33.66 0.63 28.65
CA ASP A 148 -33.47 -0.54 29.50
C ASP A 148 -32.01 -0.82 29.90
N GLY A 149 -31.11 0.14 29.62
CA GLY A 149 -29.68 0.05 29.90
C GLY A 149 -28.85 -0.76 28.85
N ARG A 150 -29.47 -1.14 27.75
CA ARG A 150 -28.78 -1.74 26.62
C ARG A 150 -28.22 -0.64 25.71
N TYR A 151 -27.29 -1.03 24.82
CA TYR A 151 -26.68 -0.13 23.86
C TYR A 151 -26.77 -0.73 22.46
N HIS A 152 -26.99 0.14 21.49
CA HIS A 152 -26.77 -0.15 20.08
C HIS A 152 -25.92 0.93 19.44
N TYR A 153 -25.42 0.67 18.22
CA TYR A 153 -24.58 1.59 17.49
C TYR A 153 -25.27 2.03 16.21
N GLU A 154 -25.39 3.34 16.01
CA GLU A 154 -25.93 3.94 14.81
C GLU A 154 -24.84 4.70 14.04
N ILE A 155 -24.94 4.71 12.72
CA ILE A 155 -24.00 5.44 11.88
C ILE A 155 -24.29 6.94 12.02
N ASN A 156 -23.27 7.70 12.45
CA ASN A 156 -23.31 9.14 12.39
C ASN A 156 -22.94 9.59 10.97
N GLN A 157 -23.94 9.95 10.17
CA GLN A 157 -23.77 10.31 8.77
C GLN A 157 -22.83 11.49 8.57
N LYS A 158 -22.98 12.56 9.36
CA LYS A 158 -22.16 13.77 9.28
C LYS A 158 -20.69 13.49 9.56
N GLU A 159 -20.40 12.83 10.69
CA GLU A 159 -19.03 12.51 11.09
C GLU A 159 -18.39 11.49 10.13
N THR A 160 -19.19 10.56 9.61
CA THR A 160 -18.74 9.60 8.59
C THR A 160 -18.36 10.31 7.30
N MET A 161 -19.16 11.28 6.83
CA MET A 161 -18.83 12.06 5.63
C MET A 161 -17.52 12.86 5.80
N LEU A 162 -17.34 13.51 6.94
CA LEU A 162 -16.11 14.25 7.26
C LEU A 162 -14.88 13.31 7.26
N ALA A 163 -14.99 12.15 7.88
CA ALA A 163 -13.90 11.18 7.92
C ALA A 163 -13.58 10.61 6.51
N ARG A 164 -14.61 10.35 5.69
CA ARG A 164 -14.43 9.88 4.30
C ARG A 164 -13.78 10.93 3.41
N GLU A 165 -14.07 12.20 3.61
CA GLU A 165 -13.39 13.29 2.92
C GLU A 165 -11.88 13.27 3.22
N LYS A 166 -11.50 13.11 4.51
CA LYS A 166 -10.09 12.96 4.90
C LYS A 166 -9.45 11.71 4.32
N GLN A 167 -10.17 10.60 4.31
CA GLN A 167 -9.72 9.36 3.66
C GLN A 167 -9.43 9.57 2.17
N ASN A 168 -10.30 10.28 1.44
CA ASN A 168 -10.11 10.57 0.03
C ASN A 168 -8.93 11.52 -0.21
N GLN A 169 -8.77 12.55 0.62
CA GLN A 169 -7.61 13.45 0.57
C GLN A 169 -6.29 12.68 0.72
N MET A 170 -6.21 11.72 1.63
CA MET A 170 -5.03 10.86 1.78
C MET A 170 -4.78 9.99 0.55
N LYS A 171 -5.83 9.42 -0.04
CA LYS A 171 -5.71 8.60 -1.25
C LYS A 171 -5.17 9.39 -2.44
N GLU A 172 -5.66 10.60 -2.66
CA GLU A 172 -5.17 11.46 -3.74
C GLU A 172 -3.73 11.92 -3.48
N ALA A 173 -3.40 12.33 -2.24
CA ALA A 173 -2.04 12.69 -1.87
C ALA A 173 -1.06 11.52 -2.08
N PHE A 174 -1.45 10.28 -1.79
CA PHE A 174 -0.61 9.10 -1.99
C PHE A 174 -0.33 8.82 -3.46
N LYS A 175 -1.33 8.97 -4.34
CA LYS A 175 -1.15 8.78 -5.79
C LYS A 175 -0.10 9.73 -6.36
N GLU A 176 -0.10 10.98 -5.90
CA GLU A 176 0.90 11.95 -6.32
C GLU A 176 2.27 11.64 -5.72
N TRP A 177 2.30 11.26 -4.44
CA TRP A 177 3.54 11.05 -3.69
C TRP A 177 4.32 9.82 -4.14
N ILE A 178 3.65 8.70 -4.44
CA ILE A 178 4.32 7.39 -4.65
C ILE A 178 5.32 7.42 -5.82
N PHE A 179 5.02 8.17 -6.87
CA PHE A 179 5.85 8.30 -8.05
C PHE A 179 6.57 9.65 -8.18
N ALA A 180 6.46 10.53 -7.19
CA ALA A 180 7.08 11.86 -7.23
C ALA A 180 8.62 11.77 -7.18
N GLU A 181 9.16 10.91 -6.31
CA GLU A 181 10.59 10.73 -6.11
C GLU A 181 11.13 9.69 -7.09
N PRO A 182 12.21 10.01 -7.87
CA PRO A 182 12.69 9.15 -8.97
C PRO A 182 13.12 7.75 -8.54
N GLU A 183 13.81 7.59 -7.41
CA GLU A 183 14.30 6.28 -6.95
C GLU A 183 13.11 5.38 -6.57
N ARG A 184 12.15 5.90 -5.81
CA ARG A 184 10.93 5.19 -5.42
C ARG A 184 10.07 4.85 -6.64
N ARG A 185 9.92 5.80 -7.57
CA ARG A 185 9.20 5.57 -8.84
C ARG A 185 9.84 4.42 -9.61
N ASN A 186 11.16 4.44 -9.84
CA ASN A 186 11.84 3.39 -10.58
C ASN A 186 11.72 2.04 -9.88
N LYS A 187 11.87 2.00 -8.55
CA LYS A 187 11.67 0.79 -7.73
C LYS A 187 10.32 0.14 -8.02
N TYR A 188 9.24 0.91 -7.94
CA TYR A 188 7.88 0.35 -8.04
C TYR A 188 7.41 0.14 -9.47
N VAL A 189 7.84 0.96 -10.42
CA VAL A 189 7.58 0.73 -11.85
C VAL A 189 8.26 -0.57 -12.30
N ASN A 190 9.52 -0.77 -11.95
CA ASN A 190 10.23 -2.01 -12.29
C ASN A 190 9.58 -3.22 -11.62
N TYR A 191 9.27 -3.14 -10.31
CA TYR A 191 8.60 -4.24 -9.62
C TYR A 191 7.27 -4.62 -10.29
N TYR A 192 6.44 -3.63 -10.63
CA TYR A 192 5.15 -3.86 -11.28
C TYR A 192 5.30 -4.52 -12.65
N ASN A 193 6.28 -4.10 -13.43
CA ASN A 193 6.52 -4.65 -14.76
C ASN A 193 7.18 -6.03 -14.73
N GLU A 194 7.91 -6.39 -13.68
CA GLU A 194 8.55 -7.70 -13.55
C GLU A 194 7.64 -8.79 -12.98
N THR A 195 6.53 -8.42 -12.31
CA THR A 195 5.64 -9.35 -11.60
C THR A 195 4.37 -9.65 -12.38
#